data_86c8993e6a45a4262b655b593aea8eed
#
_entry.id   86c8993e6a45a4262b655b593aea8eed
#
_cell.length_a   1.000
_cell.length_b   1.000
_cell.length_c   1.000
_cell.angle_alpha   90.00
_cell.angle_beta   90.00
_cell.angle_gamma   90.00
#
_symmetry.space_group_name_H-M   'P 1'
#
loop_
_entity.id
_entity.type
_entity.pdbx_description
1 polymer ?
#
loop_
_entity_poly.entity_id
_entity_poly.type
_entity_poly.pdbx_seq_one_letter_code
_entity_poly.pdbx_strand_id
1 'polypeptide(L)'
;MKKIKFLFVLLATLVWLPAGAQSVPELPIDKDVRIGKLPNGLTYYIRHNALPENLASFYIAQKVGSVQEEESQRGLAHFLEHMCFNGTDNFPGDRLIKYCESIGVKFGRNLNAYTSTDETVYNIDDVPVTESNIDSCLLILHDWADGLTLDPKEIDKERGVIHEEWRMRSSASQRIFERNLPKIYPGSRYGLRFPIGLMSVIDNFKPEELRAYYEKWYRPDLQGIIVVGDIDVDLVEAKIKEIFSPIKAQENPAKYETYPVPDNNEPIYIVDKDKEQQMTQILMFFKHDPMPDQLKKTLNYV
;
A
#
# COMPACT_ATOMS: atom_id res chain seq x y z
N MET A 1 42.62 -38.43 -37.29
CA MET A 1 42.77 -37.09 -36.72
C MET A 1 41.92 -35.99 -37.41
N LYS A 2 41.74 -35.99 -38.71
CA LYS A 2 40.90 -34.98 -39.42
C LYS A 2 39.40 -35.04 -39.07
N LYS A 3 38.82 -36.19 -38.80
CA LYS A 3 37.41 -36.38 -38.45
C LYS A 3 37.05 -35.88 -37.06
N ILE A 4 38.00 -35.92 -36.09
CA ILE A 4 37.77 -35.42 -34.75
C ILE A 4 37.78 -33.88 -34.69
N LYS A 5 38.63 -33.24 -35.50
CA LYS A 5 38.66 -31.76 -35.60
C LYS A 5 37.34 -31.20 -36.16
N PHE A 6 36.70 -31.91 -37.09
CA PHE A 6 35.42 -31.49 -37.67
C PHE A 6 34.27 -31.59 -36.66
N LEU A 7 34.31 -32.62 -35.80
CA LEU A 7 33.32 -32.81 -34.75
C LEU A 7 33.43 -31.72 -33.67
N PHE A 8 34.63 -31.28 -33.34
CA PHE A 8 34.84 -30.17 -32.36
C PHE A 8 34.38 -28.83 -32.92
N VAL A 9 34.57 -28.56 -34.20
CA VAL A 9 34.09 -27.33 -34.84
C VAL A 9 32.54 -27.32 -34.89
N LEU A 10 31.92 -28.46 -35.17
CA LEU A 10 30.46 -28.59 -35.18
C LEU A 10 29.86 -28.45 -33.75
N LEU A 11 30.53 -28.98 -32.74
CA LEU A 11 30.11 -28.78 -31.32
C LEU A 11 30.30 -27.33 -30.86
N ALA A 12 31.40 -26.66 -31.31
CA ALA A 12 31.65 -25.28 -30.96
C ALA A 12 30.66 -24.29 -31.64
N THR A 13 30.19 -24.61 -32.84
CA THR A 13 29.15 -23.81 -33.51
C THR A 13 27.74 -24.01 -32.91
N LEU A 14 27.46 -25.17 -32.32
CA LEU A 14 26.20 -25.41 -31.61
C LEU A 14 26.11 -24.67 -30.25
N VAL A 15 27.25 -24.37 -29.63
CA VAL A 15 27.29 -23.62 -28.37
C VAL A 15 27.11 -22.10 -28.58
N TRP A 16 27.25 -21.61 -29.82
CA TRP A 16 27.08 -20.20 -30.18
C TRP A 16 25.75 -19.88 -30.89
N LEU A 17 24.77 -20.79 -30.86
CA LEU A 17 23.42 -20.36 -31.14
C LEU A 17 23.00 -19.44 -29.96
N PRO A 18 22.73 -18.15 -30.22
CA PRO A 18 22.15 -17.33 -29.19
C PRO A 18 20.91 -18.08 -28.75
N ALA A 19 20.87 -18.48 -27.47
CA ALA A 19 19.62 -18.86 -26.87
C ALA A 19 18.78 -17.57 -26.97
N GLY A 20 17.99 -17.49 -28.02
CA GLY A 20 17.02 -16.42 -28.16
C GLY A 20 16.20 -16.47 -26.91
N ALA A 21 16.41 -15.51 -26.02
CA ALA A 21 15.54 -15.34 -24.87
C ALA A 21 14.13 -15.27 -25.46
N GLN A 22 13.34 -16.33 -25.28
CA GLN A 22 11.95 -16.29 -25.65
C GLN A 22 11.39 -15.06 -24.93
N SER A 23 10.97 -14.07 -25.71
CA SER A 23 10.29 -12.91 -25.13
C SER A 23 9.05 -13.46 -24.43
N VAL A 24 9.06 -13.40 -23.10
CA VAL A 24 7.87 -13.75 -22.32
C VAL A 24 6.78 -12.76 -22.72
N PRO A 25 5.63 -13.22 -23.22
CA PRO A 25 4.58 -12.32 -23.65
C PRO A 25 4.08 -11.49 -22.46
N GLU A 26 3.78 -10.23 -22.70
CA GLU A 26 3.13 -9.39 -21.70
C GLU A 26 1.74 -9.96 -21.38
N LEU A 27 1.34 -9.85 -20.11
CA LEU A 27 -0.03 -10.17 -19.70
C LEU A 27 -1.00 -9.22 -20.42
N PRO A 28 -2.08 -9.73 -21.01
CA PRO A 28 -3.09 -8.87 -21.59
C PRO A 28 -3.72 -7.99 -20.49
N ILE A 29 -3.85 -6.70 -20.78
CA ILE A 29 -4.64 -5.80 -19.93
C ILE A 29 -6.12 -6.19 -20.09
N ASP A 30 -6.84 -6.32 -18.97
CA ASP A 30 -8.29 -6.56 -19.00
C ASP A 30 -8.95 -5.36 -19.70
N LYS A 31 -9.61 -5.63 -20.83
CA LYS A 31 -10.24 -4.60 -21.67
C LYS A 31 -11.45 -3.95 -21.01
N ASP A 32 -12.01 -4.61 -20.03
CA ASP A 32 -13.20 -4.14 -19.31
C ASP A 32 -12.83 -3.22 -18.15
N VAL A 33 -11.54 -3.05 -17.84
CA VAL A 33 -11.09 -2.06 -16.87
C VAL A 33 -10.99 -0.69 -17.53
N ARG A 34 -11.80 0.25 -17.07
CA ARG A 34 -11.69 1.66 -17.42
C ARG A 34 -10.61 2.30 -16.58
N ILE A 35 -9.53 2.75 -17.20
CA ILE A 35 -8.42 3.45 -16.55
C ILE A 35 -8.42 4.89 -16.99
N GLY A 36 -8.32 5.83 -16.04
CA GLY A 36 -8.21 7.24 -16.34
C GLY A 36 -7.31 7.98 -15.37
N LYS A 37 -6.93 9.20 -15.74
CA LYS A 37 -6.13 10.10 -14.92
C LYS A 37 -6.72 11.49 -14.95
N LEU A 38 -6.95 12.07 -13.77
CA LEU A 38 -7.47 13.42 -13.63
C LEU A 38 -6.37 14.48 -13.87
N PRO A 39 -6.73 15.72 -14.21
CA PRO A 39 -5.76 16.79 -14.42
C PRO A 39 -4.86 17.07 -13.21
N ASN A 40 -5.34 16.80 -11.99
CA ASN A 40 -4.57 16.94 -10.74
C ASN A 40 -3.59 15.79 -10.47
N GLY A 41 -3.59 14.75 -11.32
CA GLY A 41 -2.67 13.62 -11.22
C GLY A 41 -3.27 12.35 -10.63
N LEU A 42 -4.46 12.39 -10.03
CA LEU A 42 -5.12 11.22 -9.48
C LEU A 42 -5.46 10.22 -10.59
N THR A 43 -5.19 8.94 -10.33
CA THR A 43 -5.52 7.85 -11.25
C THR A 43 -6.74 7.09 -10.75
N TYR A 44 -7.60 6.61 -11.66
CA TYR A 44 -8.73 5.77 -11.28
C TYR A 44 -8.83 4.53 -12.15
N TYR A 45 -9.41 3.47 -11.57
CA TYR A 45 -9.67 2.18 -12.17
C TYR A 45 -11.10 1.79 -11.87
N ILE A 46 -11.89 1.52 -12.90
CA ILE A 46 -13.30 1.13 -12.74
C ILE A 46 -13.52 -0.16 -13.52
N ARG A 47 -14.13 -1.15 -12.88
CA ARG A 47 -14.42 -2.44 -13.48
C ARG A 47 -15.84 -2.87 -13.15
N HIS A 48 -16.68 -3.05 -14.18
CA HIS A 48 -17.96 -3.74 -13.98
C HIS A 48 -17.71 -5.23 -13.70
N ASN A 49 -18.32 -5.74 -12.64
CA ASN A 49 -18.33 -7.14 -12.26
C ASN A 49 -19.70 -7.49 -11.69
N ALA A 50 -20.47 -8.29 -12.44
CA ALA A 50 -21.85 -8.64 -12.09
C ALA A 50 -21.98 -9.64 -10.90
N LEU A 51 -20.87 -10.10 -10.32
CA LEU A 51 -20.87 -11.03 -9.21
C LEU A 51 -19.97 -10.53 -8.06
N PRO A 52 -20.50 -10.44 -6.84
CA PRO A 52 -21.93 -10.64 -6.45
C PRO A 52 -22.85 -9.57 -7.03
N GLU A 53 -24.08 -9.95 -7.37
CA GLU A 53 -25.09 -9.02 -7.89
C GLU A 53 -25.40 -7.89 -6.91
N ASN A 54 -25.59 -6.67 -7.42
CA ASN A 54 -25.94 -5.47 -6.68
C ASN A 54 -24.97 -5.10 -5.56
N LEU A 55 -23.71 -5.53 -5.63
CA LEU A 55 -22.66 -5.14 -4.69
C LEU A 55 -21.47 -4.52 -5.43
N ALA A 56 -20.79 -3.58 -4.74
CA ALA A 56 -19.56 -2.97 -5.20
C ALA A 56 -18.56 -2.77 -4.08
N SER A 57 -17.29 -2.69 -4.46
CA SER A 57 -16.16 -2.38 -3.59
C SER A 57 -15.48 -1.09 -4.04
N PHE A 58 -15.10 -0.28 -3.07
CA PHE A 58 -14.48 1.02 -3.25
C PHE A 58 -13.16 1.06 -2.51
N TYR A 59 -12.10 1.46 -3.21
CA TYR A 59 -10.75 1.56 -2.64
C TYR A 59 -10.13 2.91 -2.96
N ILE A 60 -9.35 3.43 -2.00
CA ILE A 60 -8.33 4.43 -2.28
C ILE A 60 -6.98 3.88 -1.85
N ALA A 61 -6.02 3.88 -2.76
CA ALA A 61 -4.65 3.49 -2.52
C ALA A 61 -3.75 4.73 -2.51
N GLN A 62 -3.01 4.90 -1.42
CA GLN A 62 -1.96 5.90 -1.30
C GLN A 62 -0.62 5.21 -1.60
N LYS A 63 0.13 5.70 -2.58
CA LYS A 63 1.50 5.23 -2.87
C LYS A 63 2.48 5.80 -1.84
N VAL A 64 2.12 5.67 -0.58
CA VAL A 64 2.84 6.21 0.57
C VAL A 64 2.65 5.28 1.76
N GLY A 65 3.74 4.94 2.42
CA GLY A 65 3.75 4.15 3.63
C GLY A 65 4.85 4.60 4.59
N SER A 66 5.23 3.74 5.51
CA SER A 66 6.18 4.09 6.58
C SER A 66 7.59 4.40 6.08
N VAL A 67 7.99 3.94 4.88
CA VAL A 67 9.33 4.22 4.34
C VAL A 67 9.56 5.71 4.08
N GLN A 68 8.49 6.49 3.88
CA GLN A 68 8.57 7.94 3.64
C GLN A 68 8.67 8.78 4.93
N GLU A 69 8.50 8.16 6.10
CA GLU A 69 8.57 8.84 7.40
C GLU A 69 9.97 9.38 7.70
N GLU A 70 10.05 10.58 8.25
CA GLU A 70 11.28 11.07 8.87
C GLU A 70 11.53 10.33 10.21
N GLU A 71 12.70 10.53 10.84
CA GLU A 71 13.03 9.82 12.08
C GLU A 71 12.06 10.17 13.22
N SER A 72 11.63 11.43 13.31
CA SER A 72 10.62 11.90 14.27
C SER A 72 9.20 11.48 13.94
N GLN A 73 8.96 10.88 12.77
CA GLN A 73 7.64 10.50 12.26
C GLN A 73 7.40 8.99 12.26
N ARG A 74 8.29 8.20 12.85
CA ARG A 74 8.20 6.73 12.80
C ARG A 74 6.94 6.22 13.49
N GLY A 75 6.00 5.74 12.66
CA GLY A 75 4.67 5.27 13.03
C GLY A 75 3.54 6.21 12.61
N LEU A 76 3.84 7.41 12.08
CA LEU A 76 2.79 8.36 11.68
C LEU A 76 2.01 7.93 10.43
N ALA A 77 2.59 7.14 9.53
CA ALA A 77 1.86 6.56 8.40
C ALA A 77 0.69 5.68 8.89
N HIS A 78 0.97 4.78 9.83
CA HIS A 78 -0.02 3.90 10.43
C HIS A 78 -0.99 4.67 11.35
N PHE A 79 -0.48 5.63 12.11
CA PHE A 79 -1.33 6.49 12.94
C PHE A 79 -2.32 7.29 12.09
N LEU A 80 -1.89 7.80 10.94
CA LEU A 80 -2.75 8.51 10.00
C LEU A 80 -3.83 7.61 9.42
N GLU A 81 -3.52 6.34 9.17
CA GLU A 81 -4.50 5.34 8.76
C GLU A 81 -5.67 5.27 9.75
N HIS A 82 -5.37 5.16 11.05
CA HIS A 82 -6.39 5.16 12.10
C HIS A 82 -7.21 6.46 12.11
N MET A 83 -6.55 7.60 11.92
CA MET A 83 -7.24 8.91 11.94
C MET A 83 -8.21 9.09 10.78
N CYS A 84 -8.09 8.32 9.69
CA CYS A 84 -9.08 8.32 8.61
C CYS A 84 -10.48 7.85 9.07
N PHE A 85 -10.58 7.16 10.20
CA PHE A 85 -11.85 6.73 10.80
C PHE A 85 -12.31 7.61 11.98
N ASN A 86 -11.51 8.61 12.36
CA ASN A 86 -11.72 9.46 13.53
C ASN A 86 -12.16 10.90 13.21
N GLY A 87 -12.79 11.07 12.06
CA GLY A 87 -13.41 12.33 11.65
C GLY A 87 -12.81 12.95 10.41
N THR A 88 -13.73 13.30 9.51
CA THR A 88 -13.46 13.97 8.24
C THR A 88 -14.40 15.16 8.08
N ASP A 89 -14.19 15.98 7.05
CA ASP A 89 -14.99 17.18 6.78
C ASP A 89 -16.49 16.87 6.61
N ASN A 90 -16.81 15.79 5.89
CA ASN A 90 -18.20 15.41 5.65
C ASN A 90 -18.72 14.39 6.69
N PHE A 91 -17.83 13.65 7.35
CA PHE A 91 -18.19 12.63 8.35
C PHE A 91 -17.46 12.89 9.69
N PRO A 92 -17.87 13.92 10.46
CA PRO A 92 -17.20 14.25 11.72
C PRO A 92 -17.36 13.15 12.79
N GLY A 93 -16.29 12.91 13.54
CA GLY A 93 -16.22 11.90 14.60
C GLY A 93 -16.40 10.48 14.04
N ASP A 94 -17.33 9.73 14.59
CA ASP A 94 -17.62 8.34 14.22
C ASP A 94 -18.70 8.19 13.13
N ARG A 95 -19.12 9.28 12.49
CA ARG A 95 -20.23 9.28 11.50
C ARG A 95 -19.95 8.43 10.27
N LEU A 96 -18.67 8.35 9.85
CA LEU A 96 -18.26 7.49 8.73
C LEU A 96 -18.59 6.02 9.03
N ILE A 97 -18.14 5.54 10.17
CA ILE A 97 -18.37 4.15 10.61
C ILE A 97 -19.89 3.89 10.74
N LYS A 98 -20.62 4.79 11.40
CA LYS A 98 -22.08 4.68 11.56
C LYS A 98 -22.82 4.67 10.23
N TYR A 99 -22.39 5.48 9.27
CA TYR A 99 -22.97 5.46 7.93
C TYR A 99 -22.73 4.10 7.27
N CYS A 100 -21.50 3.63 7.23
CA CYS A 100 -21.17 2.31 6.66
C CYS A 100 -21.96 1.19 7.31
N GLU A 101 -22.07 1.17 8.63
CA GLU A 101 -22.87 0.18 9.36
C GLU A 101 -24.38 0.26 9.00
N SER A 102 -24.90 1.46 8.77
CA SER A 102 -26.31 1.66 8.42
C SER A 102 -26.69 1.05 7.06
N ILE A 103 -25.71 0.92 6.15
CA ILE A 103 -25.88 0.28 4.84
C ILE A 103 -25.41 -1.18 4.80
N GLY A 104 -25.09 -1.76 5.98
CA GLY A 104 -24.70 -3.17 6.13
C GLY A 104 -23.20 -3.44 6.03
N VAL A 105 -22.37 -2.43 5.82
CA VAL A 105 -20.91 -2.52 5.79
C VAL A 105 -20.36 -2.45 7.20
N LYS A 106 -19.70 -3.52 7.67
CA LYS A 106 -19.21 -3.64 9.05
C LYS A 106 -17.74 -3.29 9.17
N PHE A 107 -17.40 -2.45 10.15
CA PHE A 107 -16.01 -2.14 10.49
C PHE A 107 -15.25 -3.41 10.89
N GLY A 108 -14.01 -3.54 10.40
CA GLY A 108 -13.16 -4.70 10.62
C GLY A 108 -13.48 -5.92 9.73
N ARG A 109 -14.61 -5.91 9.00
CA ARG A 109 -14.96 -6.95 8.04
C ARG A 109 -14.98 -6.42 6.60
N ASN A 110 -15.77 -5.41 6.34
CA ASN A 110 -15.99 -4.85 5.01
C ASN A 110 -15.43 -3.42 4.88
N LEU A 111 -15.28 -2.73 6.01
CA LEU A 111 -14.61 -1.43 6.11
C LEU A 111 -13.28 -1.65 6.81
N ASN A 112 -12.18 -1.51 6.08
CA ASN A 112 -10.83 -1.77 6.55
C ASN A 112 -9.81 -0.80 5.95
N ALA A 113 -8.60 -0.85 6.51
CA ALA A 113 -7.42 -0.26 5.94
C ALA A 113 -6.18 -1.08 6.32
N TYR A 114 -5.07 -0.82 5.64
CA TYR A 114 -3.76 -1.29 6.08
C TYR A 114 -2.67 -0.31 5.65
N THR A 115 -1.62 -0.24 6.45
CA THR A 115 -0.38 0.48 6.14
C THR A 115 0.76 -0.52 6.00
N SER A 116 1.46 -0.45 4.87
CA SER A 116 2.73 -1.14 4.65
C SER A 116 3.89 -0.15 4.63
N THR A 117 5.07 -0.61 4.25
CA THR A 117 6.23 0.26 4.07
C THR A 117 6.06 1.23 2.90
N ASP A 118 5.39 0.82 1.83
CA ASP A 118 5.34 1.54 0.56
C ASP A 118 3.96 2.12 0.22
N GLU A 119 2.93 1.64 0.88
CA GLU A 119 1.55 2.00 0.55
C GLU A 119 0.65 1.98 1.78
N THR A 120 -0.46 2.72 1.68
CA THR A 120 -1.58 2.68 2.60
C THR A 120 -2.86 2.56 1.78
N VAL A 121 -3.71 1.59 2.10
CA VAL A 121 -4.92 1.31 1.33
C VAL A 121 -6.12 1.29 2.27
N TYR A 122 -7.21 1.90 1.83
CA TYR A 122 -8.50 1.92 2.51
C TYR A 122 -9.54 1.28 1.61
N ASN A 123 -10.44 0.49 2.17
CA ASN A 123 -11.49 -0.19 1.41
C ASN A 123 -12.84 -0.20 2.11
N ILE A 124 -13.87 -0.15 1.27
CA ILE A 124 -15.28 -0.32 1.62
C ILE A 124 -15.82 -1.41 0.70
N ASP A 125 -16.00 -2.61 1.22
CA ASP A 125 -16.42 -3.79 0.45
C ASP A 125 -17.88 -4.12 0.67
N ASP A 126 -18.46 -4.90 -0.26
CA ASP A 126 -19.83 -5.40 -0.22
C ASP A 126 -20.89 -4.28 -0.04
N VAL A 127 -20.67 -3.12 -0.64
CA VAL A 127 -21.62 -2.00 -0.59
C VAL A 127 -22.80 -2.29 -1.49
N PRO A 128 -24.06 -2.23 -0.99
CA PRO A 128 -25.24 -2.34 -1.85
C PRO A 128 -25.28 -1.21 -2.88
N VAL A 129 -25.39 -1.58 -4.17
CA VAL A 129 -25.35 -0.63 -5.28
C VAL A 129 -26.64 0.15 -5.38
N THR A 130 -26.59 1.38 -4.90
CA THR A 130 -27.57 2.43 -5.11
C THR A 130 -26.84 3.72 -5.46
N GLU A 131 -27.47 4.65 -6.14
CA GLU A 131 -26.82 5.93 -6.46
C GLU A 131 -26.34 6.67 -5.20
N SER A 132 -27.17 6.70 -4.15
CA SER A 132 -26.82 7.32 -2.86
C SER A 132 -25.63 6.68 -2.20
N ASN A 133 -25.51 5.32 -2.23
CA ASN A 133 -24.38 4.64 -1.62
C ASN A 133 -23.09 4.85 -2.42
N ILE A 134 -23.18 4.89 -3.75
CA ILE A 134 -22.03 5.23 -4.62
C ILE A 134 -21.54 6.64 -4.28
N ASP A 135 -22.43 7.63 -4.22
CA ASP A 135 -22.09 9.02 -3.91
C ASP A 135 -21.42 9.12 -2.53
N SER A 136 -22.01 8.49 -1.52
CA SER A 136 -21.46 8.53 -0.16
C SER A 136 -20.13 7.81 -0.04
N CYS A 137 -19.95 6.65 -0.68
CA CYS A 137 -18.67 5.96 -0.66
C CYS A 137 -17.59 6.75 -1.40
N LEU A 138 -17.89 7.34 -2.55
CA LEU A 138 -16.94 8.22 -3.24
C LEU A 138 -16.60 9.45 -2.41
N LEU A 139 -17.57 10.02 -1.68
CA LEU A 139 -17.33 11.13 -0.76
C LEU A 139 -16.44 10.73 0.42
N ILE A 140 -16.59 9.50 0.96
CA ILE A 140 -15.69 8.96 1.97
C ILE A 140 -14.27 8.84 1.41
N LEU A 141 -14.11 8.28 0.20
CA LEU A 141 -12.78 8.21 -0.44
C LEU A 141 -12.18 9.60 -0.68
N HIS A 142 -13.01 10.59 -1.05
CA HIS A 142 -12.58 11.97 -1.19
C HIS A 142 -12.06 12.55 0.14
N ASP A 143 -12.79 12.34 1.21
CA ASP A 143 -12.38 12.81 2.54
C ASP A 143 -11.11 12.14 3.03
N TRP A 144 -10.92 10.86 2.72
CA TRP A 144 -9.63 10.19 3.00
C TRP A 144 -8.49 10.78 2.15
N ALA A 145 -8.79 11.26 0.94
CA ALA A 145 -7.81 11.88 0.07
C ALA A 145 -7.38 13.27 0.52
N ASP A 146 -8.32 14.14 0.93
CA ASP A 146 -8.09 15.59 1.13
C ASP A 146 -8.97 16.23 2.23
N GLY A 147 -9.67 15.45 3.08
CA GLY A 147 -10.66 15.97 4.02
C GLY A 147 -10.48 15.52 5.48
N LEU A 148 -9.27 15.14 5.94
CA LEU A 148 -9.07 14.71 7.32
C LEU A 148 -9.04 15.89 8.30
N THR A 149 -9.86 15.82 9.35
CA THR A 149 -9.90 16.87 10.38
C THR A 149 -8.68 16.86 11.30
N LEU A 150 -8.16 15.68 11.63
CA LEU A 150 -7.02 15.47 12.53
C LEU A 150 -7.17 16.25 13.85
N ASP A 151 -8.32 16.07 14.52
CA ASP A 151 -8.61 16.74 15.79
C ASP A 151 -7.60 16.30 16.86
N PRO A 152 -6.92 17.22 17.55
CA PRO A 152 -5.94 16.90 18.58
C PRO A 152 -6.49 16.00 19.69
N LYS A 153 -7.76 16.12 20.06
CA LYS A 153 -8.38 15.27 21.08
C LYS A 153 -8.56 13.83 20.60
N GLU A 154 -8.92 13.65 19.33
CA GLU A 154 -9.04 12.31 18.76
C GLU A 154 -7.64 11.68 18.57
N ILE A 155 -6.64 12.47 18.16
CA ILE A 155 -5.23 12.04 18.12
C ILE A 155 -4.79 11.53 19.51
N ASP A 156 -5.04 12.28 20.58
CA ASP A 156 -4.62 11.87 21.92
C ASP A 156 -5.31 10.59 22.40
N LYS A 157 -6.58 10.37 22.04
CA LYS A 157 -7.28 9.11 22.32
C LYS A 157 -6.69 7.95 21.55
N GLU A 158 -6.35 8.16 20.27
CA GLU A 158 -5.87 7.13 19.37
C GLU A 158 -4.49 6.58 19.77
N ARG A 159 -3.65 7.36 20.47
CA ARG A 159 -2.37 6.88 21.03
C ARG A 159 -2.56 5.61 21.85
N GLY A 160 -3.59 5.55 22.67
CA GLY A 160 -3.91 4.38 23.49
C GLY A 160 -4.30 3.16 22.64
N VAL A 161 -5.01 3.37 21.54
CA VAL A 161 -5.40 2.30 20.60
C VAL A 161 -4.17 1.70 19.92
N ILE A 162 -3.26 2.55 19.42
CA ILE A 162 -2.00 2.11 18.81
C ILE A 162 -1.14 1.31 19.83
N HIS A 163 -1.09 1.75 21.10
CA HIS A 163 -0.39 1.01 22.16
C HIS A 163 -0.96 -0.40 22.37
N GLU A 164 -2.30 -0.52 22.42
CA GLU A 164 -2.94 -1.82 22.58
C GLU A 164 -2.70 -2.71 21.36
N GLU A 165 -2.73 -2.17 20.16
CA GLU A 165 -2.40 -2.90 18.95
C GLU A 165 -0.95 -3.40 18.97
N TRP A 166 0.01 -2.53 19.29
CA TRP A 166 1.41 -2.90 19.45
C TRP A 166 1.58 -4.03 20.48
N ARG A 167 0.90 -3.92 21.63
CA ARG A 167 0.92 -4.93 22.66
C ARG A 167 0.38 -6.28 22.18
N MET A 168 -0.76 -6.28 21.48
CA MET A 168 -1.39 -7.50 20.97
C MET A 168 -0.58 -8.18 19.87
N ARG A 169 0.08 -7.40 19.03
CA ARG A 169 0.94 -7.91 17.95
C ARG A 169 2.34 -8.32 18.42
N SER A 170 2.76 -7.95 19.63
CA SER A 170 4.11 -8.19 20.16
C SER A 170 4.31 -9.64 20.62
N SER A 171 4.19 -10.59 19.70
CA SER A 171 4.61 -11.99 19.92
C SER A 171 6.13 -12.13 19.97
N ALA A 172 6.64 -13.25 20.51
CA ALA A 172 8.09 -13.55 20.53
C ALA A 172 8.70 -13.49 19.11
N SER A 173 8.04 -14.10 18.12
CA SER A 173 8.50 -14.09 16.74
C SER A 173 8.51 -12.67 16.15
N GLN A 174 7.48 -11.85 16.45
CA GLN A 174 7.40 -10.48 16.00
C GLN A 174 8.53 -9.62 16.60
N ARG A 175 8.77 -9.72 17.91
CA ARG A 175 9.86 -8.99 18.57
C ARG A 175 11.24 -9.38 18.02
N ILE A 176 11.47 -10.69 17.74
CA ILE A 176 12.69 -11.16 17.10
C ILE A 176 12.83 -10.55 15.70
N PHE A 177 11.77 -10.57 14.91
CA PHE A 177 11.78 -10.04 13.54
C PHE A 177 12.10 -8.54 13.54
N GLU A 178 11.35 -7.74 14.29
CA GLU A 178 11.50 -6.27 14.32
C GLU A 178 12.92 -5.84 14.73
N ARG A 179 13.47 -6.39 15.81
CA ARG A 179 14.82 -6.00 16.27
C ARG A 179 15.94 -6.47 15.35
N ASN A 180 15.66 -7.40 14.44
CA ASN A 180 16.64 -7.88 13.46
C ASN A 180 16.44 -7.27 12.05
N LEU A 181 15.37 -6.54 11.79
CA LEU A 181 15.16 -5.84 10.52
C LEU A 181 16.37 -5.00 10.06
N PRO A 182 17.04 -4.21 10.93
CA PRO A 182 18.22 -3.45 10.53
C PRO A 182 19.40 -4.33 10.08
N LYS A 183 19.46 -5.58 10.54
CA LYS A 183 20.48 -6.56 10.12
C LYS A 183 20.07 -7.31 8.86
N ILE A 184 18.76 -7.54 8.67
CA ILE A 184 18.20 -8.16 7.45
C ILE A 184 18.34 -7.20 6.28
N TYR A 185 18.07 -5.90 6.50
CA TYR A 185 18.14 -4.85 5.51
C TYR A 185 19.18 -3.77 5.87
N PRO A 186 20.48 -4.12 5.93
CA PRO A 186 21.53 -3.19 6.35
C PRO A 186 21.63 -2.02 5.36
N GLY A 187 21.69 -0.80 5.89
CA GLY A 187 21.78 0.42 5.09
C GLY A 187 20.51 0.83 4.37
N SER A 188 19.41 0.11 4.55
CA SER A 188 18.12 0.45 3.96
C SER A 188 17.12 1.03 4.98
N ARG A 189 16.28 1.95 4.53
CA ARG A 189 15.16 2.46 5.33
C ARG A 189 14.15 1.36 5.68
N TYR A 190 13.99 0.34 4.85
CA TYR A 190 13.13 -0.82 5.14
C TYR A 190 13.51 -1.55 6.44
N GLY A 191 14.78 -1.52 6.82
CA GLY A 191 15.24 -2.04 8.11
C GLY A 191 14.85 -1.18 9.32
N LEU A 192 14.39 0.06 9.10
CA LEU A 192 14.16 1.06 10.15
C LEU A 192 12.72 1.60 10.18
N ARG A 193 11.91 1.30 9.18
CA ARG A 193 10.56 1.88 8.98
C ARG A 193 9.46 0.82 9.05
N PHE A 194 9.48 0.03 10.12
CA PHE A 194 8.37 -0.90 10.37
C PHE A 194 7.09 -0.09 10.68
N PRO A 195 5.92 -0.40 10.06
CA PRO A 195 4.75 0.48 10.08
C PRO A 195 4.20 0.85 11.46
N ILE A 196 4.24 -0.07 12.43
CA ILE A 196 3.78 0.23 13.81
C ILE A 196 4.61 1.34 14.47
N GLY A 197 5.83 1.60 13.97
CA GLY A 197 6.70 2.68 14.40
C GLY A 197 7.34 2.50 15.76
N LEU A 198 7.62 3.61 16.41
CA LEU A 198 8.22 3.67 17.74
C LEU A 198 7.24 4.24 18.74
N MET A 199 6.97 3.54 19.83
CA MET A 199 6.07 4.03 20.89
C MET A 199 6.55 5.34 21.47
N SER A 200 7.86 5.57 21.57
CA SER A 200 8.41 6.86 21.99
C SER A 200 8.08 8.02 21.04
N VAL A 201 7.87 7.76 19.76
CA VAL A 201 7.37 8.76 18.79
C VAL A 201 5.86 8.91 18.97
N ILE A 202 5.12 7.79 19.01
CA ILE A 202 3.67 7.77 19.19
C ILE A 202 3.23 8.55 20.43
N ASP A 203 3.98 8.47 21.55
CA ASP A 203 3.68 9.18 22.79
C ASP A 203 3.92 10.68 22.72
N ASN A 204 4.86 11.13 21.87
CA ASN A 204 5.41 12.48 21.97
C ASN A 204 5.25 13.34 20.72
N PHE A 205 4.84 12.78 19.57
CA PHE A 205 4.65 13.60 18.36
C PHE A 205 3.55 14.65 18.60
N LYS A 206 3.70 15.79 17.95
CA LYS A 206 2.71 16.87 18.01
C LYS A 206 1.70 16.72 16.87
N PRO A 207 0.42 17.10 17.08
CA PRO A 207 -0.60 17.02 16.02
C PRO A 207 -0.18 17.66 14.69
N GLU A 208 0.63 18.72 14.75
CA GLU A 208 1.16 19.42 13.57
C GLU A 208 2.11 18.53 12.75
N GLU A 209 2.84 17.60 13.39
CA GLU A 209 3.73 16.67 12.70
C GLU A 209 2.93 15.63 11.88
N LEU A 210 1.81 15.16 12.43
CA LEU A 210 0.89 14.26 11.72
C LEU A 210 0.23 14.99 10.55
N ARG A 211 -0.23 16.23 10.77
CA ARG A 211 -0.80 17.07 9.71
C ARG A 211 0.23 17.35 8.61
N ALA A 212 1.47 17.66 8.98
CA ALA A 212 2.54 17.88 8.01
C ALA A 212 2.85 16.62 7.19
N TYR A 213 2.76 15.42 7.79
CA TYR A 213 2.89 14.16 7.07
C TYR A 213 1.73 13.98 6.07
N TYR A 214 0.48 14.20 6.52
CA TYR A 214 -0.71 14.14 5.69
C TYR A 214 -0.62 15.10 4.50
N GLU A 215 -0.41 16.37 4.74
CA GLU A 215 -0.31 17.42 3.72
C GLU A 215 0.84 17.18 2.74
N LYS A 216 1.95 16.57 3.18
CA LYS A 216 3.10 16.27 2.33
C LYS A 216 2.84 15.11 1.38
N TRP A 217 2.12 14.08 1.84
CA TRP A 217 2.11 12.79 1.18
C TRP A 217 0.74 12.38 0.62
N TYR A 218 -0.38 12.82 1.20
CA TYR A 218 -1.72 12.56 0.68
C TYR A 218 -2.04 13.59 -0.39
N ARG A 219 -1.65 13.29 -1.59
CA ARG A 219 -1.80 14.17 -2.75
C ARG A 219 -2.18 13.40 -4.00
N PRO A 220 -2.94 14.01 -4.94
CA PRO A 220 -3.56 13.32 -6.06
C PRO A 220 -2.60 12.50 -6.93
N ASP A 221 -1.36 12.96 -7.15
CA ASP A 221 -0.38 12.27 -7.98
C ASP A 221 0.18 10.97 -7.36
N LEU A 222 -0.08 10.75 -6.06
CA LEU A 222 0.25 9.53 -5.34
C LEU A 222 -1.00 8.70 -4.97
N GLN A 223 -2.18 9.07 -5.48
CA GLN A 223 -3.45 8.44 -5.13
C GLN A 223 -4.06 7.68 -6.31
N GLY A 224 -4.68 6.54 -5.99
CA GLY A 224 -5.46 5.76 -6.93
C GLY A 224 -6.82 5.39 -6.37
N ILE A 225 -7.88 5.64 -7.13
CA ILE A 225 -9.25 5.20 -6.83
C ILE A 225 -9.55 3.92 -7.59
N ILE A 226 -10.09 2.91 -6.93
CA ILE A 226 -10.51 1.67 -7.57
C ILE A 226 -11.97 1.42 -7.19
N VAL A 227 -12.84 1.20 -8.19
CA VAL A 227 -14.24 0.83 -7.98
C VAL A 227 -14.55 -0.40 -8.82
N VAL A 228 -14.99 -1.47 -8.16
CA VAL A 228 -15.29 -2.75 -8.80
C VAL A 228 -16.62 -3.28 -8.29
N GLY A 229 -17.50 -3.71 -9.17
CA GLY A 229 -18.76 -4.31 -8.78
C GLY A 229 -19.84 -4.24 -9.86
N ASP A 230 -21.08 -4.52 -9.47
CA ASP A 230 -22.24 -4.48 -10.36
C ASP A 230 -22.72 -3.03 -10.55
N ILE A 231 -21.89 -2.24 -11.23
CA ILE A 231 -22.01 -0.79 -11.38
C ILE A 231 -22.08 -0.35 -12.85
N ASP A 232 -22.68 0.81 -13.09
CA ASP A 232 -22.53 1.53 -14.36
C ASP A 232 -21.18 2.28 -14.36
N VAL A 233 -20.27 1.84 -15.25
CA VAL A 233 -18.91 2.37 -15.36
C VAL A 233 -18.91 3.85 -15.75
N ASP A 234 -19.80 4.27 -16.66
CA ASP A 234 -19.85 5.66 -17.14
C ASP A 234 -20.40 6.60 -16.05
N LEU A 235 -21.40 6.15 -15.29
CA LEU A 235 -21.91 6.89 -14.13
C LEU A 235 -20.82 7.07 -13.06
N VAL A 236 -20.14 5.99 -12.68
CA VAL A 236 -19.08 6.05 -11.65
C VAL A 236 -17.91 6.92 -12.12
N GLU A 237 -17.52 6.83 -13.40
CA GLU A 237 -16.47 7.69 -13.95
C GLU A 237 -16.84 9.17 -13.89
N ALA A 238 -18.09 9.52 -14.24
CA ALA A 238 -18.58 10.89 -14.17
C ALA A 238 -18.52 11.42 -12.72
N LYS A 239 -18.98 10.62 -11.74
CA LYS A 239 -18.95 10.99 -10.32
C LYS A 239 -17.51 11.12 -9.79
N ILE A 240 -16.58 10.24 -10.16
CA ILE A 240 -15.15 10.37 -9.80
C ILE A 240 -14.60 11.69 -10.35
N LYS A 241 -14.87 12.01 -11.61
CA LYS A 241 -14.42 13.27 -12.21
C LYS A 241 -14.99 14.50 -11.50
N GLU A 242 -16.25 14.46 -11.12
CA GLU A 242 -16.93 15.56 -10.39
C GLU A 242 -16.33 15.75 -8.99
N ILE A 243 -16.19 14.67 -8.22
CA ILE A 243 -15.82 14.70 -6.80
C ILE A 243 -14.32 14.97 -6.61
N PHE A 244 -13.44 14.32 -7.41
CA PHE A 244 -12.00 14.37 -7.18
C PHE A 244 -11.25 15.41 -8.03
N SER A 245 -11.84 15.95 -9.12
CA SER A 245 -11.14 16.99 -9.90
C SER A 245 -10.93 18.30 -9.14
N PRO A 246 -11.77 18.70 -8.19
CA PRO A 246 -11.55 19.90 -7.39
C PRO A 246 -10.35 19.83 -6.43
N ILE A 247 -9.89 18.63 -6.06
CA ILE A 247 -8.69 18.46 -5.21
C ILE A 247 -7.50 19.08 -5.93
N LYS A 248 -6.83 20.02 -5.28
CA LYS A 248 -5.72 20.75 -5.88
C LYS A 248 -4.46 19.91 -5.95
N ALA A 249 -3.81 19.91 -7.10
CA ALA A 249 -2.44 19.45 -7.19
C ALA A 249 -1.52 20.36 -6.35
N GLN A 250 -0.56 19.76 -5.65
CA GLN A 250 0.41 20.55 -4.88
C GLN A 250 1.35 21.33 -5.81
N GLU A 251 1.60 22.58 -5.49
CA GLU A 251 2.67 23.35 -6.12
C GLU A 251 4.02 22.93 -5.52
N ASN A 252 4.97 22.55 -6.40
CA ASN A 252 6.29 22.07 -5.97
C ASN A 252 6.24 20.91 -4.95
N PRO A 253 5.59 19.79 -5.29
CA PRO A 253 5.43 18.69 -4.37
C PRO A 253 6.77 18.11 -3.93
N ALA A 254 6.85 17.61 -2.71
CA ALA A 254 8.02 16.89 -2.23
C ALA A 254 8.34 15.72 -3.17
N LYS A 255 9.62 15.55 -3.50
CA LYS A 255 10.05 14.45 -4.35
C LYS A 255 9.70 13.12 -3.68
N TYR A 256 8.98 12.27 -4.40
CA TYR A 256 8.78 10.89 -3.99
C TYR A 256 10.07 10.11 -4.24
N GLU A 257 10.65 9.56 -3.19
CA GLU A 257 11.90 8.82 -3.27
C GLU A 257 11.64 7.32 -3.10
N THR A 258 12.29 6.54 -3.93
CA THR A 258 12.39 5.08 -3.75
C THR A 258 13.69 4.77 -3.05
N TYR A 259 13.63 3.90 -2.06
CA TYR A 259 14.79 3.55 -1.25
C TYR A 259 15.31 2.17 -1.66
N PRO A 260 16.61 2.04 -1.92
CA PRO A 260 17.17 0.74 -2.28
C PRO A 260 17.23 -0.20 -1.08
N VAL A 261 17.20 -1.49 -1.38
CA VAL A 261 17.62 -2.53 -0.44
C VAL A 261 18.97 -3.06 -0.97
N PRO A 262 20.10 -2.57 -0.46
CA PRO A 262 21.40 -3.01 -0.93
C PRO A 262 21.59 -4.51 -0.76
N ASP A 263 22.18 -5.16 -1.76
CA ASP A 263 22.59 -6.55 -1.63
C ASP A 263 23.82 -6.68 -0.72
N ASN A 264 24.06 -7.87 -0.21
CA ASN A 264 25.22 -8.18 0.62
C ASN A 264 26.13 -9.15 -0.13
N ASN A 265 27.44 -8.88 -0.13
CA ASN A 265 28.43 -9.72 -0.79
C ASN A 265 28.68 -11.03 -0.03
N GLU A 266 28.41 -11.05 1.28
CA GLU A 266 28.61 -12.19 2.14
C GLU A 266 27.31 -12.55 2.87
N PRO A 267 27.06 -13.84 3.18
CA PRO A 267 25.88 -14.24 3.95
C PRO A 267 25.85 -13.56 5.33
N ILE A 268 24.68 -13.06 5.70
CA ILE A 268 24.45 -12.50 7.02
C ILE A 268 23.81 -13.57 7.90
N TYR A 269 24.50 -13.93 8.99
CA TYR A 269 23.99 -14.90 9.96
C TYR A 269 23.45 -14.17 11.18
N ILE A 270 22.18 -14.39 11.49
CA ILE A 270 21.52 -13.81 12.65
C ILE A 270 21.03 -14.95 13.53
N VAL A 271 21.52 -14.98 14.77
CA VAL A 271 21.03 -15.90 15.80
C VAL A 271 20.43 -15.03 16.90
N ASP A 272 19.18 -15.26 17.19
CA ASP A 272 18.46 -14.51 18.20
C ASP A 272 17.51 -15.42 18.99
N LYS A 273 17.09 -15.00 20.16
CA LYS A 273 16.21 -15.76 21.04
C LYS A 273 15.28 -14.82 21.81
N ASP A 274 14.11 -15.33 22.10
CA ASP A 274 13.18 -14.70 23.02
C ASP A 274 12.69 -15.74 24.02
N LYS A 275 12.49 -15.34 25.28
CA LYS A 275 12.09 -16.25 26.35
C LYS A 275 10.75 -16.94 26.12
N GLU A 276 9.89 -16.35 25.31
CA GLU A 276 8.56 -16.85 24.97
C GLU A 276 8.53 -17.61 23.64
N GLN A 277 9.67 -17.69 22.91
CA GLN A 277 9.76 -18.46 21.67
C GLN A 277 9.80 -19.95 21.98
N GLN A 278 8.74 -20.66 21.56
CA GLN A 278 8.56 -22.08 21.89
C GLN A 278 9.26 -23.04 20.93
N MET A 279 9.53 -22.58 19.71
CA MET A 279 10.10 -23.40 18.64
C MET A 279 11.34 -22.73 18.04
N THR A 280 12.31 -23.57 17.64
CA THR A 280 13.39 -23.09 16.78
C THR A 280 12.86 -22.87 15.38
N GLN A 281 13.06 -21.66 14.85
CA GLN A 281 12.74 -21.30 13.47
C GLN A 281 14.03 -20.99 12.72
N ILE A 282 14.12 -21.45 11.49
CA ILE A 282 15.19 -21.09 10.55
C ILE A 282 14.52 -20.35 9.41
N LEU A 283 14.89 -19.10 9.22
CA LEU A 283 14.42 -18.27 8.12
C LEU A 283 15.59 -17.98 7.20
N MET A 284 15.39 -18.15 5.91
CA MET A 284 16.39 -17.88 4.88
C MET A 284 15.83 -16.84 3.93
N PHE A 285 16.49 -15.70 3.82
CA PHE A 285 16.12 -14.59 2.95
C PHE A 285 17.10 -14.52 1.79
N PHE A 286 16.57 -14.53 0.58
CA PHE A 286 17.32 -14.28 -0.65
C PHE A 286 16.91 -12.91 -1.16
N LYS A 287 17.81 -11.95 -1.07
CA LYS A 287 17.61 -10.64 -1.68
C LYS A 287 17.97 -10.69 -3.15
N HIS A 288 17.24 -9.99 -3.97
CA HIS A 288 17.49 -9.84 -5.39
C HIS A 288 17.07 -8.44 -5.82
N ASP A 289 17.56 -7.98 -6.94
CA ASP A 289 17.12 -6.72 -7.51
C ASP A 289 15.62 -6.73 -7.79
N PRO A 290 14.94 -5.58 -7.69
CA PRO A 290 13.54 -5.49 -8.08
C PRO A 290 13.40 -5.89 -9.54
N MET A 291 12.35 -6.65 -9.84
CA MET A 291 12.08 -7.04 -11.22
C MET A 291 11.89 -5.80 -12.10
N PRO A 292 12.57 -5.72 -13.26
CA PRO A 292 12.37 -4.62 -14.21
C PRO A 292 10.89 -4.46 -14.57
N ASP A 293 10.43 -3.21 -14.74
CA ASP A 293 9.01 -2.92 -15.02
C ASP A 293 8.50 -3.63 -16.29
N GLN A 294 9.37 -3.85 -17.27
CA GLN A 294 9.02 -4.60 -18.48
C GLN A 294 8.65 -6.06 -18.16
N LEU A 295 9.23 -6.65 -17.13
CA LEU A 295 8.94 -8.04 -16.74
C LEU A 295 7.80 -8.17 -15.75
N LYS A 296 7.46 -7.10 -15.02
CA LYS A 296 6.30 -7.09 -14.10
C LYS A 296 4.97 -7.33 -14.79
N LYS A 297 4.92 -7.08 -16.10
CA LYS A 297 3.75 -7.32 -16.96
C LYS A 297 3.74 -8.69 -17.60
N THR A 298 4.64 -9.59 -17.22
CA THR A 298 4.77 -10.91 -17.83
C THR A 298 4.20 -12.01 -16.93
N LEU A 299 3.86 -13.15 -17.54
CA LEU A 299 3.37 -14.33 -16.81
C LEU A 299 4.34 -14.87 -15.75
N ASN A 300 5.63 -14.51 -15.80
CA ASN A 300 6.61 -14.96 -14.82
C ASN A 300 6.57 -14.16 -13.50
N TYR A 301 5.77 -13.12 -13.43
CA TYR A 301 5.61 -12.31 -12.22
C TYR A 301 4.46 -12.78 -11.33
N VAL A 302 3.51 -13.51 -11.89
CA VAL A 302 2.29 -13.97 -11.20
C VAL A 302 2.50 -15.31 -10.50
#